data_3ca4feaa53a7a1e6ecfb8e85c981c769
#
_entry.id   3ca4feaa53a7a1e6ecfb8e85c981c769
#
_cell.length_a   1.000
_cell.length_b   1.000
_cell.length_c   1.000
_cell.angle_alpha   90.00
_cell.angle_beta   90.00
_cell.angle_gamma   90.00
#
_symmetry.space_group_name_H-M   'P 1'
#
loop_
_entity.id
_entity.type
_entity.pdbx_description
1 polymer ?
#
loop_
_entity_poly.entity_id
_entity_poly.type
_entity_poly.pdbx_seq_one_letter_code
_entity_poly.pdbx_strand_id
1 'polypeptide(L)'
;MTNRLYRESRGRGPDLVLLHGWGMNAAVWRGLPADLAIGHRLTAIELPGHGASPWDPATRGLDDWAQACLAAAPARACWIGWSLGGLVALAAAGLAPERLSG
;
A
#
# COMPACT_ATOMS: atom_id res chain seq x y z
N MET A 1 7.64 10.07 -17.41
CA MET A 1 7.79 10.28 -15.96
C MET A 1 6.70 9.54 -15.21
N THR A 2 7.04 8.84 -14.18
CA THR A 2 6.06 8.07 -13.43
C THR A 2 5.64 8.82 -12.16
N ASN A 3 4.34 8.85 -11.86
CA ASN A 3 3.80 9.40 -10.61
C ASN A 3 3.69 8.28 -9.58
N ARG A 4 4.81 7.57 -9.39
CA ARG A 4 4.83 6.45 -8.47
C ARG A 4 4.66 6.92 -7.03
N LEU A 5 3.83 6.19 -6.28
CA LEU A 5 3.60 6.47 -4.88
C LEU A 5 4.88 6.21 -4.05
N TYR A 6 5.05 7.02 -3.01
CA TYR A 6 6.13 6.80 -2.06
C TYR A 6 5.85 5.51 -1.29
N ARG A 7 6.90 4.74 -1.05
CA ARG A 7 6.84 3.53 -0.23
C ARG A 7 8.11 3.40 0.58
N GLU A 8 7.99 2.73 1.71
CA GLU A 8 9.14 2.33 2.49
C GLU A 8 9.01 0.86 2.85
N SER A 9 10.10 0.11 2.72
CA SER A 9 10.11 -1.33 2.97
C SER A 9 11.14 -1.68 4.02
N ARG A 10 10.83 -2.70 4.83
CA ARG A 10 11.76 -3.25 5.81
C ARG A 10 11.46 -4.71 6.03
N GLY A 11 12.46 -5.43 6.53
CA GLY A 11 12.30 -6.85 6.82
C GLY A 11 12.56 -7.73 5.61
N ARG A 12 12.36 -9.01 5.81
CA ARG A 12 12.55 -10.03 4.76
C ARG A 12 11.63 -11.20 5.00
N GLY A 13 11.19 -11.82 3.90
CA GLY A 13 10.24 -12.91 3.92
C GLY A 13 9.09 -12.63 2.98
N PRO A 14 7.95 -13.32 3.13
CA PRO A 14 6.76 -13.04 2.33
C PRO A 14 6.34 -11.58 2.46
N ASP A 15 5.83 -11.01 1.38
CA ASP A 15 5.49 -9.60 1.31
C ASP A 15 4.16 -9.27 1.97
N LEU A 16 4.16 -8.22 2.80
CA LEU A 16 2.96 -7.58 3.32
C LEU A 16 2.91 -6.14 2.80
N VAL A 17 1.80 -5.74 2.22
CA VAL A 17 1.54 -4.35 1.83
C VAL A 17 0.66 -3.72 2.90
N LEU A 18 1.06 -2.54 3.38
CA LEU A 18 0.37 -1.83 4.45
C LEU A 18 -0.13 -0.49 3.90
N LEU A 19 -1.45 -0.27 3.98
CA LEU A 19 -2.10 0.96 3.49
C LEU A 19 -2.75 1.71 4.65
N HIS A 20 -2.32 2.95 4.87
CA HIS A 20 -2.82 3.80 5.94
C HIS A 20 -4.21 4.37 5.63
N GLY A 21 -4.82 5.03 6.62
CA GLY A 21 -6.10 5.69 6.47
C GLY A 21 -6.02 7.11 5.96
N TRP A 22 -7.16 7.71 5.73
CA TRP A 22 -7.27 9.10 5.26
C TRP A 22 -6.53 10.07 6.17
N GLY A 23 -5.74 10.95 5.55
CA GLY A 23 -5.02 11.99 6.30
C GLY A 23 -3.80 11.48 7.05
N MET A 24 -3.46 10.21 6.92
CA MET A 24 -2.31 9.59 7.57
C MET A 24 -1.14 9.44 6.61
N ASN A 25 -0.14 8.69 7.01
CA ASN A 25 1.03 8.36 6.18
C ASN A 25 1.66 7.06 6.68
N ALA A 26 2.77 6.65 6.06
CA ALA A 26 3.43 5.39 6.38
C ALA A 26 3.90 5.30 7.84
N ALA A 27 4.07 6.43 8.54
CA ALA A 27 4.55 6.43 9.92
C ALA A 27 3.63 5.68 10.88
N VAL A 28 2.34 5.54 10.55
CA VAL A 28 1.39 4.80 11.42
C VAL A 28 1.81 3.34 11.56
N TRP A 29 2.55 2.80 10.60
CA TRP A 29 2.98 1.41 10.62
C TRP A 29 4.33 1.20 11.30
N ARG A 30 5.04 2.28 11.64
CA ARG A 30 6.36 2.17 12.26
C ARG A 30 6.32 1.63 13.69
N GLY A 31 5.14 1.68 14.33
CA GLY A 31 4.93 1.13 15.65
C GLY A 31 4.68 -0.37 15.70
N LEU A 32 4.69 -1.07 14.55
CA LEU A 32 4.51 -2.51 14.53
C LEU A 32 5.69 -3.22 15.19
N PRO A 33 5.43 -4.39 15.84
CA PRO A 33 6.50 -5.14 16.49
C PRO A 33 7.62 -5.50 15.51
N ALA A 34 8.87 -5.40 15.98
CA ALA A 34 10.05 -5.73 15.16
C ALA A 34 10.02 -7.18 14.67
N ASP A 35 9.43 -8.09 15.45
CA ASP A 35 9.32 -9.50 15.09
C ASP A 35 8.60 -9.71 13.76
N LEU A 36 7.64 -8.86 13.44
CA LEU A 36 6.89 -8.96 12.19
C LEU A 36 7.82 -8.81 10.99
N ALA A 37 8.78 -7.88 11.07
CA ALA A 37 9.75 -7.63 10.01
C ALA A 37 10.82 -8.73 9.89
N ILE A 38 10.96 -9.59 10.91
CA ILE A 38 11.87 -10.75 10.84
C ILE A 38 11.28 -11.81 9.93
N GLY A 39 9.97 -12.02 10.01
CA GLY A 39 9.28 -13.04 9.24
C GLY A 39 8.62 -12.55 7.94
N HIS A 40 8.59 -11.23 7.70
CA HIS A 40 7.89 -10.66 6.56
C HIS A 40 8.64 -9.43 6.04
N ARG A 41 8.52 -9.18 4.74
CA ARG A 41 8.93 -7.88 4.20
C ARG A 41 7.71 -6.97 4.21
N LEU A 42 7.80 -5.88 4.96
CA LEU A 42 6.72 -4.91 5.13
C LEU A 42 6.93 -3.75 4.17
N THR A 43 5.96 -3.50 3.31
CA THR A 43 5.98 -2.37 2.38
C THR A 43 4.82 -1.47 2.70
N ALA A 44 5.10 -0.32 3.31
CA ALA A 44 4.11 0.69 3.63
C ALA A 44 4.07 1.70 2.48
N ILE A 45 2.90 1.81 1.84
CA ILE A 45 2.70 2.70 0.70
C ILE A 45 1.93 3.92 1.18
N GLU A 46 2.38 5.11 0.79
CA GLU A 46 1.62 6.33 1.04
C GLU A 46 0.63 6.56 -0.10
N LEU A 47 -0.65 6.65 0.27
CA LEU A 47 -1.74 6.79 -0.69
C LEU A 47 -1.61 8.07 -1.52
N PRO A 48 -2.24 8.15 -2.71
CA PRO A 48 -2.17 9.34 -3.55
C PRO A 48 -2.45 10.62 -2.76
N GLY A 49 -1.56 11.60 -2.91
CA GLY A 49 -1.70 12.90 -2.23
C GLY A 49 -1.41 12.90 -0.75
N HIS A 50 -0.99 11.77 -0.17
CA HIS A 50 -0.63 11.66 1.25
C HIS A 50 0.89 11.56 1.42
N GLY A 51 1.40 12.12 2.51
CA GLY A 51 2.83 12.05 2.82
C GLY A 51 3.67 12.55 1.65
N ALA A 52 4.63 11.73 1.21
CA ALA A 52 5.52 12.05 0.09
C ALA A 52 4.96 11.61 -1.27
N SER A 53 3.77 10.99 -1.31
CA SER A 53 3.16 10.56 -2.57
C SER A 53 2.58 11.73 -3.34
N PRO A 54 2.80 11.78 -4.67
CA PRO A 54 2.23 12.83 -5.49
C PRO A 54 0.72 12.65 -5.66
N TRP A 55 0.04 13.74 -6.00
CA TRP A 55 -1.34 13.71 -6.42
C TRP A 55 -1.42 13.84 -7.94
N ASP A 56 -2.08 12.90 -8.59
CA ASP A 56 -2.34 12.95 -10.03
C ASP A 56 -3.76 13.46 -10.24
N PRO A 57 -3.95 14.63 -10.89
CA PRO A 57 -5.28 15.17 -11.14
C PRO A 57 -6.19 14.26 -11.98
N ALA A 58 -5.62 13.28 -12.68
CA ALA A 58 -6.41 12.30 -13.42
C ALA A 58 -7.04 11.24 -12.52
N THR A 59 -6.67 11.19 -11.24
CA THR A 59 -7.23 10.25 -10.28
C THR A 59 -8.70 10.56 -10.03
N ARG A 60 -9.57 9.57 -10.22
CA ARG A 60 -11.01 9.81 -10.15
C ARG A 60 -11.72 9.05 -9.04
N GLY A 61 -11.33 7.83 -8.78
CA GLY A 61 -12.04 7.02 -7.78
C GLY A 61 -11.14 5.95 -7.20
N LEU A 62 -11.74 5.08 -6.38
CA LEU A 62 -11.00 4.03 -5.67
C LEU A 62 -10.19 3.13 -6.60
N ASP A 63 -10.69 2.85 -7.80
CA ASP A 63 -9.98 1.99 -8.74
C ASP A 63 -8.66 2.62 -9.16
N ASP A 64 -8.63 3.95 -9.37
CA ASP A 64 -7.39 4.64 -9.71
C ASP A 64 -6.41 4.63 -8.54
N TRP A 65 -6.92 4.79 -7.32
CA TRP A 65 -6.11 4.66 -6.10
C TRP A 65 -5.49 3.27 -6.00
N ALA A 66 -6.31 2.24 -6.27
CA ALA A 66 -5.86 0.86 -6.23
C ALA A 66 -4.83 0.57 -7.31
N GLN A 67 -5.02 1.08 -8.53
CA GLN A 67 -4.05 0.93 -9.61
C GLN A 67 -2.70 1.54 -9.24
N ALA A 68 -2.71 2.73 -8.63
CA ALA A 68 -1.49 3.40 -8.19
C ALA A 68 -0.77 2.57 -7.13
N CYS A 69 -1.52 1.99 -6.18
CA CYS A 69 -0.95 1.13 -5.14
C CYS A 69 -0.39 -0.16 -5.73
N LEU A 70 -1.10 -0.78 -6.68
CA LEU A 70 -0.63 -1.98 -7.36
C LEU A 70 0.69 -1.71 -8.09
N ALA A 71 0.82 -0.54 -8.72
CA ALA A 71 2.05 -0.16 -9.42
C ALA A 71 3.24 0.00 -8.46
N ALA A 72 3.00 0.36 -7.20
CA ALA A 72 4.04 0.55 -6.19
C ALA A 72 4.28 -0.70 -5.35
N ALA A 73 3.42 -1.70 -5.45
CA ALA A 73 3.46 -2.89 -4.61
C ALA A 73 4.33 -3.99 -5.21
N PRO A 74 4.80 -4.95 -4.37
CA PRO A 74 5.41 -6.17 -4.89
C PRO A 74 4.45 -6.94 -5.80
N ALA A 75 5.00 -7.85 -6.61
CA ALA A 75 4.21 -8.62 -7.58
C ALA A 75 3.07 -9.38 -6.92
N ARG A 76 3.30 -9.91 -5.72
CA ARG A 76 2.27 -10.59 -4.95
C ARG A 76 2.52 -10.40 -3.47
N ALA A 77 1.45 -10.08 -2.72
CA ALA A 77 1.57 -9.79 -1.30
C ALA A 77 0.24 -10.00 -0.59
N CYS A 78 0.30 -10.17 0.72
CA CYS A 78 -0.87 -10.01 1.58
C CYS A 78 -1.05 -8.51 1.84
N TRP A 79 -2.26 -8.01 1.69
CA TRP A 79 -2.55 -6.57 1.83
C TRP A 79 -3.32 -6.31 3.11
N ILE A 80 -2.86 -5.35 3.89
CA ILE A 80 -3.50 -4.91 5.13
C ILE A 80 -3.81 -3.43 4.98
N GLY A 81 -5.07 -3.07 5.13
CA GLY A 81 -5.50 -1.69 5.01
C GLY A 81 -6.25 -1.21 6.24
N TRP A 82 -5.95 0.02 6.65
CA TRP A 82 -6.64 0.69 7.74
C TRP A 82 -7.63 1.69 7.15
N SER A 83 -8.93 1.53 7.47
CA SER A 83 -9.98 2.45 7.03
C SER A 83 -9.98 2.65 5.51
N LEU A 84 -9.68 3.87 5.01
CA LEU A 84 -9.58 4.14 3.56
C LEU A 84 -8.61 3.17 2.87
N GLY A 85 -7.48 2.87 3.52
CA GLY A 85 -6.54 1.88 2.99
C GLY A 85 -7.16 0.51 2.81
N GLY A 86 -8.10 0.14 3.68
CA GLY A 86 -8.85 -1.11 3.55
C GLY A 86 -9.74 -1.11 2.32
N LEU A 87 -10.40 0.01 2.02
CA LEU A 87 -11.22 0.15 0.81
C LEU A 87 -10.37 0.05 -0.44
N VAL A 88 -9.20 0.68 -0.42
CA VAL A 88 -8.25 0.61 -1.55
C VAL A 88 -7.77 -0.83 -1.75
N ALA A 89 -7.46 -1.54 -0.65
CA ALA A 89 -7.05 -2.93 -0.73
C ALA A 89 -8.14 -3.82 -1.34
N LEU A 90 -9.40 -3.60 -0.96
CA LEU A 90 -10.53 -4.32 -1.55
C LEU A 90 -10.66 -4.04 -3.04
N ALA A 91 -10.49 -2.79 -3.45
CA ALA A 91 -10.52 -2.42 -4.87
C ALA A 91 -9.38 -3.10 -5.63
N ALA A 92 -8.18 -3.15 -5.04
CA ALA A 92 -7.04 -3.84 -5.65
C ALA A 92 -7.31 -5.33 -5.83
N ALA A 93 -7.95 -5.96 -4.84
CA ALA A 93 -8.32 -7.37 -4.92
C ALA A 93 -9.32 -7.63 -6.04
N GLY A 94 -10.25 -6.70 -6.27
CA GLY A 94 -11.20 -6.80 -7.37
C GLY A 94 -10.55 -6.63 -8.74
N LEU A 95 -9.56 -5.73 -8.84
CA LEU A 95 -8.87 -5.44 -10.10
C LEU A 95 -7.83 -6.48 -10.48
N ALA A 96 -7.10 -6.99 -9.50
CA ALA A 96 -5.96 -7.88 -9.74
C ALA A 96 -5.86 -8.93 -8.63
N PRO A 97 -6.82 -9.87 -8.56
CA PRO A 97 -6.86 -10.86 -7.47
C PRO A 97 -5.60 -11.72 -7.42
N GLU A 98 -4.94 -11.94 -8.53
CA GLU A 98 -3.70 -12.73 -8.58
C GLU A 98 -2.54 -12.05 -7.86
N ARG A 99 -2.63 -10.74 -7.62
CA ARG A 99 -1.58 -9.95 -6.96
C ARG A 99 -1.67 -10.03 -5.44
N LEU A 100 -2.78 -10.51 -4.91
CA LEU A 100 -3.01 -10.57 -3.47
C LEU A 100 -3.03 -12.02 -3.00
N SER A 101 -2.21 -12.32 -1.98
CA SER A 101 -2.21 -13.62 -1.33
C SER A 101 -3.15 -13.66 -0.13
N GLY A 102 -3.64 -12.49 0.23
CA GLY A 102 -4.54 -12.34 1.35
C GLY A 102 -4.86 -10.90 1.57
#